data_f455ce6598bb407e71011d7eb8eba6a9
#
_entry.id   f455ce6598bb407e71011d7eb8eba6a9
#
_cell.length_a   1.000
_cell.length_b   1.000
_cell.length_c   1.000
_cell.angle_alpha   90.00
_cell.angle_beta   90.00
_cell.angle_gamma   90.00
#
_symmetry.space_group_name_H-M   'P 1'
#
loop_
_entity.id
_entity.type
_entity.pdbx_description
1 polymer ?
#
loop_
_entity_poly.entity_id
_entity_poly.type
_entity_poly.pdbx_seq_one_letter_code
_entity_poly.pdbx_strand_id
1 'polypeptide(L)'
;DLFDRLINHQEDGNPFRIGVIGLGKFATMFLSQAKSTPGIEITAIADLDFKKAEASIRTAGFEKNLNTSGFNEAQASNQIWYTDSGLDLAECDQLDLVIEATGNPEAAVDHCLAAFNAKSHVVLVTVEADVLCGPAIIKRANEAGVICSMAYGDQPALICELIDRVKSSGFEVVSAGKGTKYLPIYHKSTPSTVWNYYGLSEQEANAGGLNPKMFNSFLDGTKSAIEMGALANATGLKVPENGLLFPAVGTSRLANVLKPKEFGGILDNSGTVEVVSSLSREGKEIPDNLRWGVFVVFKSDSKYTEQCFREYGVPVDDSGEYAALWRPIHLIGSELGFSVATALLDNRSTGSTKMFTGDAVSVAKRNL
;
A
#
# COMPACT_ATOMS: atom_id res chain seq x y z
N ASP A 1 -17.07 16.45 5.80
CA ASP A 1 -15.93 15.63 5.38
C ASP A 1 -16.16 14.14 5.65
N LEU A 2 -15.18 13.26 5.38
CA LEU A 2 -15.33 11.80 5.61
C LEU A 2 -15.53 11.47 7.08
N PHE A 3 -14.82 12.14 7.96
CA PHE A 3 -14.89 11.88 9.41
C PHE A 3 -16.27 12.22 9.98
N ASP A 4 -16.83 13.37 9.63
CA ASP A 4 -18.17 13.77 10.10
C ASP A 4 -19.26 12.79 9.59
N ARG A 5 -19.11 12.29 8.36
CA ARG A 5 -20.04 11.30 7.79
C ARG A 5 -19.93 9.95 8.50
N LEU A 6 -18.74 9.52 8.91
CA LEU A 6 -18.58 8.33 9.74
C LEU A 6 -19.24 8.50 11.11
N ILE A 7 -19.10 9.71 11.75
CA ILE A 7 -19.79 10.03 13.00
C ILE A 7 -21.31 9.90 12.81
N ASN A 8 -21.89 10.45 11.76
CA ASN A 8 -23.32 10.34 11.48
C ASN A 8 -23.77 8.87 11.39
N HIS A 9 -23.02 8.00 10.71
CA HIS A 9 -23.32 6.56 10.68
C HIS A 9 -23.28 5.92 12.06
N GLN A 10 -22.37 6.35 12.93
CA GLN A 10 -22.29 5.89 14.32
C GLN A 10 -23.50 6.36 15.13
N GLU A 11 -23.88 7.63 15.01
CA GLU A 11 -24.99 8.24 15.75
C GLU A 11 -26.34 7.69 15.30
N ASP A 12 -26.49 7.37 14.01
CA ASP A 12 -27.68 6.71 13.43
C ASP A 12 -27.81 5.23 13.86
N GLY A 13 -26.83 4.70 14.60
CA GLY A 13 -26.79 3.30 15.04
C GLY A 13 -26.60 2.30 13.91
N ASN A 14 -26.03 2.73 12.79
CA ASN A 14 -25.79 1.93 11.59
C ASN A 14 -24.32 1.95 11.16
N PRO A 15 -23.37 1.48 12.01
CA PRO A 15 -21.97 1.41 11.65
C PRO A 15 -21.75 0.41 10.51
N PHE A 16 -20.78 0.68 9.66
CA PHE A 16 -20.36 -0.23 8.59
C PHE A 16 -19.73 -1.50 9.16
N ARG A 17 -20.17 -2.64 8.69
CA ARG A 17 -19.72 -3.97 9.12
C ARG A 17 -18.52 -4.43 8.30
N ILE A 18 -17.39 -4.57 8.96
CA ILE A 18 -16.11 -4.89 8.32
C ILE A 18 -15.68 -6.31 8.68
N GLY A 19 -15.32 -7.08 7.65
CA GLY A 19 -14.64 -8.36 7.77
C GLY A 19 -13.14 -8.22 7.50
N VAL A 20 -12.30 -8.97 8.23
CA VAL A 20 -10.83 -8.96 8.04
C VAL A 20 -10.32 -10.39 7.84
N ILE A 21 -9.66 -10.63 6.70
CA ILE A 21 -9.05 -11.92 6.35
C ILE A 21 -7.53 -11.83 6.47
N GLY A 22 -6.94 -12.67 7.33
CA GLY A 22 -5.50 -12.69 7.61
C GLY A 22 -5.11 -11.77 8.76
N LEU A 23 -4.95 -12.34 9.96
CA LEU A 23 -4.66 -11.61 11.22
C LEU A 23 -3.15 -11.49 11.47
N GLY A 24 -2.41 -11.05 10.45
CA GLY A 24 -0.98 -10.72 10.56
C GLY A 24 -0.72 -9.36 11.21
N LYS A 25 0.55 -8.94 11.18
CA LYS A 25 0.98 -7.66 11.77
C LYS A 25 0.24 -6.46 11.17
N PHE A 26 0.02 -6.45 9.86
CA PHE A 26 -0.73 -5.39 9.17
C PHE A 26 -2.15 -5.26 9.71
N ALA A 27 -2.89 -6.38 9.73
CA ALA A 27 -4.26 -6.39 10.23
C ALA A 27 -4.33 -5.97 11.71
N THR A 28 -3.40 -6.42 12.55
CA THR A 28 -3.35 -6.01 13.97
C THR A 28 -3.15 -4.49 14.12
N MET A 29 -2.33 -3.86 13.28
CA MET A 29 -2.17 -2.38 13.26
C MET A 29 -3.47 -1.69 12.86
N PHE A 30 -4.15 -2.18 11.82
CA PHE A 30 -5.46 -1.65 11.43
C PHE A 30 -6.48 -1.80 12.55
N LEU A 31 -6.65 -2.99 13.10
CA LEU A 31 -7.59 -3.28 14.19
C LEU A 31 -7.38 -2.36 15.38
N SER A 32 -6.12 -2.04 15.71
CA SER A 32 -5.80 -1.12 16.83
C SER A 32 -6.35 0.30 16.61
N GLN A 33 -6.54 0.74 15.36
CA GLN A 33 -7.14 2.02 15.00
C GLN A 33 -8.66 1.90 14.78
N ALA A 34 -9.10 0.81 14.17
CA ALA A 34 -10.51 0.59 13.81
C ALA A 34 -11.47 0.72 15.00
N LYS A 35 -11.06 0.22 16.17
CA LYS A 35 -11.86 0.34 17.40
C LYS A 35 -12.16 1.79 17.83
N SER A 36 -11.33 2.75 17.40
CA SER A 36 -11.46 4.17 17.71
C SER A 36 -11.97 4.99 16.51
N THR A 37 -12.25 4.33 15.37
CA THR A 37 -12.77 4.98 14.18
C THR A 37 -14.30 4.93 14.25
N PRO A 38 -15.00 6.08 14.33
CA PRO A 38 -16.46 6.08 14.38
C PRO A 38 -17.05 5.49 13.10
N GLY A 39 -18.26 4.96 13.21
CA GLY A 39 -19.01 4.44 12.06
C GLY A 39 -18.46 3.16 11.43
N ILE A 40 -17.43 2.53 12.02
CA ILE A 40 -16.82 1.27 11.57
C ILE A 40 -16.92 0.24 12.69
N GLU A 41 -17.40 -0.94 12.39
CA GLU A 41 -17.48 -2.07 13.32
C GLU A 41 -16.80 -3.31 12.73
N ILE A 42 -15.85 -3.89 13.45
CA ILE A 42 -15.26 -5.18 13.11
C ILE A 42 -16.20 -6.27 13.58
N THR A 43 -16.90 -6.89 12.64
CA THR A 43 -17.94 -7.90 12.92
C THR A 43 -17.51 -9.32 12.60
N ALA A 44 -16.50 -9.47 11.74
CA ALA A 44 -15.99 -10.78 11.32
C ALA A 44 -14.48 -10.78 11.11
N ILE A 45 -13.83 -11.91 11.45
CA ILE A 45 -12.41 -12.13 11.17
C ILE A 45 -12.18 -13.58 10.70
N ALA A 46 -11.19 -13.74 9.80
CA ALA A 46 -10.75 -15.06 9.36
C ALA A 46 -9.22 -15.19 9.44
N ASP A 47 -8.74 -16.25 10.02
CA ASP A 47 -7.33 -16.68 10.00
C ASP A 47 -7.26 -18.19 10.19
N LEU A 48 -6.29 -18.85 9.58
CA LEU A 48 -6.09 -20.31 9.69
C LEU A 48 -5.77 -20.76 11.12
N ASP A 49 -5.32 -19.84 11.97
CA ASP A 49 -4.94 -20.11 13.37
C ASP A 49 -5.80 -19.27 14.33
N PHE A 50 -6.72 -19.95 15.03
CA PHE A 50 -7.59 -19.33 16.02
C PHE A 50 -6.81 -18.59 17.13
N LYS A 51 -5.73 -19.21 17.64
CA LYS A 51 -4.95 -18.60 18.73
C LYS A 51 -4.26 -17.33 18.28
N LYS A 52 -3.75 -17.32 17.06
CA LYS A 52 -3.16 -16.13 16.44
C LYS A 52 -4.20 -15.02 16.25
N ALA A 53 -5.39 -15.38 15.75
CA ALA A 53 -6.50 -14.47 15.60
C ALA A 53 -6.92 -13.84 16.94
N GLU A 54 -7.11 -14.67 17.97
CA GLU A 54 -7.44 -14.21 19.32
C GLU A 54 -6.35 -13.29 19.90
N ALA A 55 -5.07 -13.66 19.75
CA ALA A 55 -3.97 -12.83 20.20
C ALA A 55 -3.93 -11.46 19.48
N SER A 56 -4.20 -11.42 18.17
CA SER A 56 -4.24 -10.19 17.39
C SER A 56 -5.37 -9.26 17.85
N ILE A 57 -6.57 -9.80 18.08
CA ILE A 57 -7.73 -9.05 18.57
C ILE A 57 -7.46 -8.50 19.97
N ARG A 58 -6.88 -9.29 20.89
CA ARG A 58 -6.50 -8.83 22.23
C ARG A 58 -5.41 -7.76 22.19
N THR A 59 -4.39 -7.96 21.35
CA THR A 59 -3.31 -6.97 21.14
C THR A 59 -3.85 -5.64 20.60
N ALA A 60 -4.85 -5.70 19.71
CA ALA A 60 -5.53 -4.52 19.20
C ALA A 60 -6.47 -3.86 20.23
N GLY A 61 -6.68 -4.49 21.39
CA GLY A 61 -7.47 -3.95 22.50
C GLY A 61 -8.98 -4.15 22.35
N PHE A 62 -9.43 -5.17 21.62
CA PHE A 62 -10.83 -5.56 21.60
C PHE A 62 -11.16 -6.42 22.81
N GLU A 63 -12.30 -6.11 23.44
CA GLU A 63 -12.84 -6.87 24.59
C GLU A 63 -13.83 -7.94 24.14
N LYS A 64 -14.46 -7.79 22.96
CA LYS A 64 -15.41 -8.77 22.40
C LYS A 64 -14.74 -10.14 22.23
N ASN A 65 -15.48 -11.19 22.55
CA ASN A 65 -15.04 -12.56 22.34
C ASN A 65 -15.24 -12.99 20.88
N LEU A 66 -14.49 -13.99 20.46
CA LEU A 66 -14.69 -14.66 19.19
C LEU A 66 -15.80 -15.70 19.29
N ASN A 67 -16.64 -15.80 18.26
CA ASN A 67 -17.70 -16.78 18.14
C ASN A 67 -17.54 -17.58 16.86
N THR A 68 -17.53 -18.89 16.97
CA THR A 68 -17.32 -19.83 15.85
C THR A 68 -18.63 -20.42 15.30
N SER A 69 -19.79 -20.06 15.85
CA SER A 69 -21.08 -20.69 15.50
C SER A 69 -21.69 -20.15 14.19
N GLY A 70 -21.24 -18.95 13.77
CA GLY A 70 -21.73 -18.28 12.57
C GLY A 70 -21.90 -16.77 12.76
N PHE A 71 -22.08 -16.06 11.66
CA PHE A 71 -22.18 -14.59 11.69
C PHE A 71 -23.39 -14.13 12.52
N ASN A 72 -24.58 -14.69 12.25
CA ASN A 72 -25.80 -14.27 12.94
C ASN A 72 -25.76 -14.52 14.45
N GLU A 73 -25.23 -15.67 14.88
CA GLU A 73 -25.07 -16.03 16.29
C GLU A 73 -24.05 -15.12 16.99
N ALA A 74 -22.99 -14.77 16.28
CA ALA A 74 -21.99 -13.82 16.79
C ALA A 74 -22.60 -12.43 17.00
N GLN A 75 -23.36 -11.93 16.02
CA GLN A 75 -24.01 -10.62 16.12
C GLN A 75 -25.07 -10.61 17.24
N ALA A 76 -25.91 -11.66 17.34
CA ALA A 76 -26.92 -11.79 18.40
C ALA A 76 -26.31 -11.79 19.81
N SER A 77 -25.06 -12.24 19.94
CA SER A 77 -24.29 -12.31 21.19
C SER A 77 -23.35 -11.11 21.40
N ASN A 78 -23.37 -10.13 20.51
CA ASN A 78 -22.42 -8.99 20.49
C ASN A 78 -20.96 -9.44 20.51
N GLN A 79 -20.65 -10.45 19.68
CA GLN A 79 -19.31 -11.04 19.53
C GLN A 79 -18.80 -10.85 18.10
N ILE A 80 -17.50 -11.10 17.88
CA ILE A 80 -16.90 -11.07 16.54
C ILE A 80 -16.99 -12.50 15.98
N TRP A 81 -17.59 -12.65 14.79
CA TRP A 81 -17.57 -13.94 14.11
C TRP A 81 -16.14 -14.31 13.70
N TYR A 82 -15.71 -15.50 14.07
CA TYR A 82 -14.46 -16.11 13.64
C TYR A 82 -14.74 -17.34 12.76
N THR A 83 -13.97 -17.43 11.68
CA THR A 83 -13.87 -18.64 10.84
C THR A 83 -12.41 -18.89 10.47
N ASP A 84 -12.05 -20.15 10.21
CA ASP A 84 -10.75 -20.53 9.66
C ASP A 84 -10.72 -20.49 8.12
N SER A 85 -11.86 -20.18 7.49
CA SER A 85 -12.05 -20.06 6.06
C SER A 85 -12.21 -18.59 5.64
N GLY A 86 -11.21 -18.06 4.90
CA GLY A 86 -11.33 -16.73 4.31
C GLY A 86 -12.46 -16.64 3.27
N LEU A 87 -12.76 -17.74 2.58
CA LEU A 87 -13.87 -17.81 1.62
C LEU A 87 -15.22 -17.67 2.32
N ASP A 88 -15.46 -18.40 3.43
CA ASP A 88 -16.72 -18.31 4.17
C ASP A 88 -16.97 -16.88 4.66
N LEU A 89 -15.91 -16.19 5.11
CA LEU A 89 -16.03 -14.79 5.49
C LEU A 89 -16.33 -13.90 4.26
N ALA A 90 -15.62 -14.11 3.16
CA ALA A 90 -15.80 -13.31 1.95
C ALA A 90 -17.17 -13.50 1.31
N GLU A 91 -17.79 -14.68 1.45
CA GLU A 91 -19.15 -15.00 0.98
C GLU A 91 -20.27 -14.43 1.87
N CYS A 92 -19.92 -13.85 3.03
CA CYS A 92 -20.92 -13.28 3.94
C CYS A 92 -21.54 -12.00 3.37
N ASP A 93 -22.79 -12.08 2.92
CA ASP A 93 -23.55 -10.97 2.31
C ASP A 93 -23.99 -9.87 3.29
N GLN A 94 -23.66 -10.03 4.56
CA GLN A 94 -23.95 -9.07 5.62
C GLN A 94 -22.78 -8.13 5.93
N LEU A 95 -21.65 -8.29 5.25
CA LEU A 95 -20.50 -7.40 5.37
C LEU A 95 -20.58 -6.28 4.33
N ASP A 96 -20.29 -5.06 4.74
CA ASP A 96 -20.23 -3.92 3.83
C ASP A 96 -18.87 -3.86 3.11
N LEU A 97 -17.81 -4.32 3.80
CA LEU A 97 -16.45 -4.32 3.25
C LEU A 97 -15.60 -5.45 3.86
N VAL A 98 -14.77 -6.04 3.01
CA VAL A 98 -13.77 -7.04 3.39
C VAL A 98 -12.37 -6.47 3.22
N ILE A 99 -11.52 -6.63 4.23
CA ILE A 99 -10.08 -6.34 4.17
C ILE A 99 -9.35 -7.66 3.94
N GLU A 100 -8.69 -7.78 2.79
CA GLU A 100 -7.90 -8.95 2.42
C GLU A 100 -6.44 -8.70 2.74
N ALA A 101 -5.87 -9.41 3.71
CA ALA A 101 -4.51 -9.20 4.23
C ALA A 101 -3.73 -10.52 4.48
N THR A 102 -4.00 -11.55 3.69
CA THR A 102 -3.34 -12.86 3.84
C THR A 102 -1.88 -12.87 3.39
N GLY A 103 -1.50 -11.99 2.44
CA GLY A 103 -0.21 -12.05 1.76
C GLY A 103 -0.05 -13.26 0.82
N ASN A 104 -1.13 -13.98 0.54
CA ASN A 104 -1.17 -15.07 -0.44
C ASN A 104 -1.95 -14.61 -1.68
N PRO A 105 -1.31 -14.39 -2.84
CA PRO A 105 -1.97 -13.81 -4.01
C PRO A 105 -3.07 -14.70 -4.60
N GLU A 106 -2.93 -16.03 -4.55
CA GLU A 106 -3.96 -16.96 -5.05
C GLU A 106 -5.21 -16.88 -4.18
N ALA A 107 -5.06 -17.03 -2.86
CA ALA A 107 -6.17 -16.92 -1.92
C ALA A 107 -6.84 -15.53 -1.98
N ALA A 108 -6.05 -14.47 -2.13
CA ALA A 108 -6.57 -13.12 -2.23
C ALA A 108 -7.47 -12.91 -3.45
N VAL A 109 -7.16 -13.54 -4.59
CA VAL A 109 -8.03 -13.52 -5.78
C VAL A 109 -9.37 -14.18 -5.48
N ASP A 110 -9.35 -15.37 -4.88
CA ASP A 110 -10.56 -16.11 -4.55
C ASP A 110 -11.42 -15.35 -3.54
N HIS A 111 -10.81 -14.76 -2.50
CA HIS A 111 -11.49 -13.92 -1.51
C HIS A 111 -12.12 -12.68 -2.16
N CYS A 112 -11.40 -12.00 -3.07
CA CYS A 112 -11.95 -10.86 -3.81
C CYS A 112 -13.19 -11.24 -4.62
N LEU A 113 -13.11 -12.33 -5.38
CA LEU A 113 -14.23 -12.78 -6.22
C LEU A 113 -15.44 -13.18 -5.38
N ALA A 114 -15.23 -13.86 -4.26
CA ALA A 114 -16.30 -14.22 -3.31
C ALA A 114 -16.96 -12.97 -2.71
N ALA A 115 -16.16 -12.01 -2.22
CA ALA A 115 -16.67 -10.75 -1.67
C ALA A 115 -17.46 -9.93 -2.71
N PHE A 116 -17.02 -9.88 -3.97
CA PHE A 116 -17.74 -9.19 -5.04
C PHE A 116 -19.10 -9.85 -5.34
N ASN A 117 -19.16 -11.18 -5.30
CA ASN A 117 -20.42 -11.91 -5.45
C ASN A 117 -21.38 -11.63 -4.28
N ALA A 118 -20.86 -11.49 -3.08
CA ALA A 118 -21.60 -11.09 -1.87
C ALA A 118 -21.93 -9.58 -1.83
N LYS A 119 -21.50 -8.78 -2.82
CA LYS A 119 -21.68 -7.33 -2.91
C LYS A 119 -20.92 -6.53 -1.85
N SER A 120 -19.90 -7.08 -1.25
CA SER A 120 -18.99 -6.39 -0.33
C SER A 120 -17.89 -5.65 -1.10
N HIS A 121 -17.57 -4.44 -0.68
CA HIS A 121 -16.36 -3.75 -1.11
C HIS A 121 -15.13 -4.49 -0.61
N VAL A 122 -13.97 -4.30 -1.26
CA VAL A 122 -12.70 -4.91 -0.83
C VAL A 122 -11.60 -3.86 -0.71
N VAL A 123 -10.87 -3.89 0.41
CA VAL A 123 -9.55 -3.27 0.49
C VAL A 123 -8.50 -4.37 0.42
N LEU A 124 -7.74 -4.36 -0.66
CA LEU A 124 -6.75 -5.39 -0.99
C LEU A 124 -5.38 -4.96 -0.46
N VAL A 125 -4.97 -5.56 0.65
CA VAL A 125 -3.65 -5.36 1.25
C VAL A 125 -2.60 -6.24 0.58
N THR A 126 -3.00 -7.40 0.08
CA THR A 126 -2.14 -8.33 -0.67
C THR A 126 -1.86 -7.76 -2.07
N VAL A 127 -0.96 -6.77 -2.14
CA VAL A 127 -0.60 -6.06 -3.37
C VAL A 127 -0.03 -6.99 -4.46
N GLU A 128 0.49 -8.13 -4.06
CA GLU A 128 0.96 -9.21 -4.94
C GLU A 128 -0.17 -9.70 -5.88
N ALA A 129 -1.40 -9.80 -5.38
CA ALA A 129 -2.56 -10.18 -6.20
C ALA A 129 -2.93 -9.07 -7.19
N ASP A 130 -2.85 -7.80 -6.78
CA ASP A 130 -3.11 -6.67 -7.68
C ASP A 130 -2.10 -6.63 -8.84
N VAL A 131 -0.81 -6.78 -8.55
CA VAL A 131 0.23 -6.79 -9.59
C VAL A 131 0.12 -7.98 -10.53
N LEU A 132 -0.34 -9.12 -10.02
CA LEU A 132 -0.48 -10.36 -10.79
C LEU A 132 -1.66 -10.31 -11.75
N CYS A 133 -2.83 -9.92 -11.28
CA CYS A 133 -4.08 -9.97 -12.04
C CYS A 133 -5.05 -8.82 -11.74
N GLY A 134 -4.57 -7.70 -11.23
CA GLY A 134 -5.36 -6.53 -10.85
C GLY A 134 -6.39 -6.08 -11.90
N PRO A 135 -6.07 -6.00 -13.22
CA PRO A 135 -7.06 -5.65 -14.23
C PRO A 135 -8.28 -6.58 -14.24
N ALA A 136 -8.07 -7.89 -14.03
CA ALA A 136 -9.16 -8.86 -13.97
C ALA A 136 -9.97 -8.70 -12.68
N ILE A 137 -9.30 -8.48 -11.54
CA ILE A 137 -9.95 -8.21 -10.24
C ILE A 137 -10.83 -6.95 -10.34
N ILE A 138 -10.28 -5.84 -10.83
CA ILE A 138 -11.01 -4.57 -10.95
C ILE A 138 -12.17 -4.67 -11.93
N LYS A 139 -11.99 -5.39 -13.04
CA LYS A 139 -13.11 -5.66 -13.96
C LYS A 139 -14.26 -6.37 -13.25
N ARG A 140 -13.97 -7.40 -12.45
CA ARG A 140 -14.99 -8.13 -11.68
C ARG A 140 -15.64 -7.28 -10.61
N ALA A 141 -14.89 -6.46 -9.90
CA ALA A 141 -15.44 -5.51 -8.93
C ALA A 141 -16.43 -4.53 -9.60
N ASN A 142 -16.05 -3.98 -10.76
CA ASN A 142 -16.89 -3.06 -11.52
C ASN A 142 -18.17 -3.76 -12.03
N GLU A 143 -18.07 -4.98 -12.53
CA GLU A 143 -19.23 -5.79 -12.96
C GLU A 143 -20.18 -6.08 -11.78
N ALA A 144 -19.64 -6.25 -10.58
CA ALA A 144 -20.43 -6.45 -9.35
C ALA A 144 -20.98 -5.14 -8.77
N GLY A 145 -20.51 -3.97 -9.21
CA GLY A 145 -20.89 -2.66 -8.71
C GLY A 145 -20.29 -2.34 -7.35
N VAL A 146 -19.12 -2.90 -7.04
CA VAL A 146 -18.39 -2.68 -5.78
C VAL A 146 -17.01 -2.09 -6.01
N ILE A 147 -16.41 -1.53 -4.97
CA ILE A 147 -15.06 -0.99 -4.99
C ILE A 147 -14.06 -2.07 -4.58
N CYS A 148 -12.97 -2.20 -5.35
CA CYS A 148 -11.74 -2.83 -4.90
C CYS A 148 -10.63 -1.77 -4.88
N SER A 149 -10.05 -1.56 -3.71
CA SER A 149 -9.06 -0.50 -3.46
C SER A 149 -7.76 -1.05 -2.92
N MET A 150 -6.63 -0.49 -3.35
CA MET A 150 -5.37 -0.63 -2.62
C MET A 150 -5.52 -0.05 -1.22
N ALA A 151 -4.72 -0.56 -0.30
CA ALA A 151 -4.69 -0.14 1.09
C ALA A 151 -3.97 1.22 1.27
N TYR A 152 -4.69 2.26 1.72
CA TYR A 152 -4.07 3.53 2.09
C TYR A 152 -3.18 3.36 3.31
N GLY A 153 -2.05 4.08 3.32
CA GLY A 153 -0.96 3.86 4.27
C GLY A 153 0.10 2.91 3.72
N ASP A 154 -0.21 2.07 2.72
CA ASP A 154 0.81 1.42 1.89
C ASP A 154 1.27 2.35 0.76
N GLN A 155 2.49 2.18 0.32
CA GLN A 155 3.17 3.13 -0.57
C GLN A 155 2.48 3.32 -1.92
N PRO A 156 1.97 2.28 -2.62
CA PRO A 156 1.30 2.48 -3.91
C PRO A 156 0.09 3.42 -3.82
N ALA A 157 -0.77 3.27 -2.81
CA ALA A 157 -1.95 4.12 -2.64
C ALA A 157 -1.56 5.58 -2.31
N LEU A 158 -0.55 5.78 -1.46
CA LEU A 158 -0.03 7.11 -1.13
C LEU A 158 0.58 7.81 -2.34
N ILE A 159 1.26 7.07 -3.21
CA ILE A 159 1.83 7.63 -4.44
C ILE A 159 0.72 7.96 -5.43
N CYS A 160 -0.33 7.12 -5.53
CA CYS A 160 -1.50 7.42 -6.35
C CYS A 160 -2.14 8.76 -5.96
N GLU A 161 -2.27 9.05 -4.65
CA GLU A 161 -2.78 10.34 -4.16
C GLU A 161 -1.87 11.50 -4.57
N LEU A 162 -0.55 11.38 -4.41
CA LEU A 162 0.39 12.42 -4.83
C LEU A 162 0.31 12.69 -6.33
N ILE A 163 0.23 11.63 -7.15
CA ILE A 163 0.10 11.73 -8.60
C ILE A 163 -1.22 12.38 -8.99
N ASP A 164 -2.32 12.01 -8.35
CA ASP A 164 -3.64 12.57 -8.62
C ASP A 164 -3.65 14.09 -8.33
N ARG A 165 -3.08 14.48 -7.20
CA ARG A 165 -2.91 15.89 -6.82
C ARG A 165 -2.11 16.69 -7.85
N VAL A 166 -0.99 16.14 -8.30
CA VAL A 166 -0.11 16.78 -9.30
C VAL A 166 -0.81 16.90 -10.64
N LYS A 167 -1.41 15.81 -11.15
CA LYS A 167 -2.11 15.80 -12.44
C LYS A 167 -3.36 16.68 -12.44
N SER A 168 -4.16 16.65 -11.38
CA SER A 168 -5.35 17.48 -11.26
C SER A 168 -5.04 18.97 -11.11
N SER A 169 -3.80 19.31 -10.73
CA SER A 169 -3.27 20.68 -10.73
C SER A 169 -2.66 21.10 -12.08
N GLY A 170 -2.71 20.24 -13.10
CA GLY A 170 -2.25 20.56 -14.46
C GLY A 170 -0.75 20.33 -14.69
N PHE A 171 -0.04 19.66 -13.77
CA PHE A 171 1.38 19.37 -13.94
C PHE A 171 1.63 18.01 -14.60
N GLU A 172 2.74 17.90 -15.32
CA GLU A 172 3.20 16.63 -15.86
C GLU A 172 4.01 15.85 -14.83
N VAL A 173 3.63 14.58 -14.59
CA VAL A 173 4.40 13.67 -13.72
C VAL A 173 5.58 13.12 -14.49
N VAL A 174 6.79 13.36 -13.96
CA VAL A 174 8.07 12.93 -14.54
C VAL A 174 8.52 11.60 -13.97
N SER A 175 8.43 11.44 -12.65
CA SER A 175 8.70 10.19 -11.96
C SER A 175 7.92 10.14 -10.65
N ALA A 176 7.57 8.93 -10.22
CA ALA A 176 6.98 8.74 -8.90
C ALA A 176 7.43 7.41 -8.30
N GLY A 177 7.46 7.33 -6.99
CA GLY A 177 7.88 6.11 -6.32
C GLY A 177 8.14 6.27 -4.84
N LYS A 178 9.01 5.44 -4.33
CA LYS A 178 9.27 5.31 -2.90
C LYS A 178 10.75 5.33 -2.56
N GLY A 179 11.04 5.50 -1.27
CA GLY A 179 12.35 5.24 -0.72
C GLY A 179 12.49 3.82 -0.15
N THR A 180 13.72 3.35 -0.05
CA THR A 180 14.05 2.08 0.60
C THR A 180 15.49 2.07 1.11
N LYS A 181 15.83 1.09 1.94
CA LYS A 181 17.23 0.77 2.27
C LYS A 181 17.77 -0.16 1.18
N TYR A 182 18.71 0.31 0.36
CA TYR A 182 19.21 -0.48 -0.74
C TYR A 182 20.72 -0.37 -0.93
N LEU A 183 21.34 -1.54 -1.17
CA LEU A 183 22.69 -1.70 -1.72
C LEU A 183 22.66 -2.84 -2.75
N PRO A 184 23.48 -2.81 -3.83
CA PRO A 184 23.49 -3.88 -4.83
C PRO A 184 23.74 -5.29 -4.26
N ILE A 185 24.48 -5.39 -3.15
CA ILE A 185 24.75 -6.69 -2.49
C ILE A 185 23.48 -7.32 -1.92
N TYR A 186 22.43 -6.53 -1.63
CA TYR A 186 21.19 -7.02 -1.04
C TYR A 186 20.39 -7.92 -1.96
N HIS A 187 20.58 -7.82 -3.29
CA HIS A 187 20.00 -8.78 -4.25
C HIS A 187 20.44 -10.24 -4.00
N LYS A 188 21.54 -10.44 -3.28
CA LYS A 188 22.03 -11.76 -2.90
C LYS A 188 21.51 -12.23 -1.53
N SER A 189 20.71 -11.43 -0.85
CA SER A 189 20.14 -11.81 0.44
C SER A 189 19.12 -12.94 0.26
N THR A 190 19.02 -13.76 1.30
CA THR A 190 18.06 -14.87 1.39
C THR A 190 17.38 -14.80 2.76
N PRO A 191 16.24 -15.47 2.97
CA PRO A 191 15.64 -15.53 4.28
C PRO A 191 16.57 -16.03 5.39
N SER A 192 17.59 -16.84 5.06
CA SER A 192 18.58 -17.32 6.02
C SER A 192 19.71 -16.35 6.31
N THR A 193 19.95 -15.36 5.45
CA THR A 193 21.04 -14.38 5.59
C THR A 193 20.56 -12.96 5.90
N VAL A 194 19.27 -12.73 5.85
CA VAL A 194 18.66 -11.39 5.94
C VAL A 194 19.03 -10.63 7.22
N TRP A 195 19.11 -11.32 8.33
CA TRP A 195 19.39 -10.69 9.63
C TRP A 195 20.78 -10.08 9.71
N ASN A 196 21.75 -10.63 8.99
CA ASN A 196 23.10 -10.06 8.90
C ASN A 196 23.07 -8.64 8.33
N TYR A 197 22.19 -8.38 7.36
CA TYR A 197 22.04 -7.04 6.74
C TYR A 197 21.23 -6.06 7.61
N TYR A 198 20.45 -6.58 8.56
CA TYR A 198 19.74 -5.76 9.56
C TYR A 198 20.55 -5.56 10.84
N GLY A 199 21.66 -6.30 11.03
CA GLY A 199 22.45 -6.27 12.27
C GLY A 199 21.70 -6.90 13.44
N LEU A 200 20.84 -7.88 13.17
CA LEU A 200 20.05 -8.61 14.16
C LEU A 200 20.56 -10.05 14.27
N SER A 201 20.53 -10.60 15.46
CA SER A 201 20.64 -12.06 15.66
C SER A 201 19.31 -12.76 15.34
N GLU A 202 19.36 -14.04 15.02
CA GLU A 202 18.13 -14.86 14.85
C GLU A 202 17.26 -14.88 16.12
N GLN A 203 17.88 -14.82 17.30
CA GLN A 203 17.17 -14.79 18.57
C GLN A 203 16.37 -13.50 18.75
N GLU A 204 16.96 -12.35 18.44
CA GLU A 204 16.27 -11.05 18.47
C GLU A 204 15.15 -10.98 17.45
N ALA A 205 15.37 -11.48 16.24
CA ALA A 205 14.36 -11.52 15.19
C ALA A 205 13.16 -12.41 15.58
N ASN A 206 13.42 -13.60 16.14
CA ASN A 206 12.39 -14.52 16.62
C ASN A 206 11.62 -13.93 17.80
N ALA A 207 12.32 -13.31 18.77
CA ALA A 207 11.67 -12.65 19.91
C ALA A 207 10.76 -11.48 19.45
N GLY A 208 11.14 -10.78 18.37
CA GLY A 208 10.32 -9.74 17.74
C GLY A 208 9.22 -10.27 16.83
N GLY A 209 9.07 -11.57 16.65
CA GLY A 209 8.10 -12.19 15.74
C GLY A 209 8.31 -11.77 14.27
N LEU A 210 9.57 -11.52 13.87
CA LEU A 210 9.90 -11.04 12.54
C LEU A 210 9.93 -12.19 11.52
N ASN A 211 9.26 -11.99 10.38
CA ASN A 211 9.22 -12.98 9.31
C ASN A 211 10.41 -12.80 8.36
N PRO A 212 11.37 -13.75 8.27
CA PRO A 212 12.57 -13.60 7.46
C PRO A 212 12.28 -13.51 5.95
N LYS A 213 11.25 -14.15 5.43
CA LYS A 213 10.85 -14.04 4.02
C LYS A 213 10.38 -12.62 3.69
N MET A 214 9.54 -12.06 4.56
CA MET A 214 9.04 -10.69 4.40
C MET A 214 10.19 -9.67 4.48
N PHE A 215 11.04 -9.78 5.49
CA PHE A 215 12.19 -8.87 5.65
C PHE A 215 13.19 -8.99 4.50
N ASN A 216 13.39 -10.21 3.96
CA ASN A 216 14.23 -10.41 2.79
C ASN A 216 13.67 -9.67 1.56
N SER A 217 12.36 -9.75 1.33
CA SER A 217 11.72 -9.07 0.19
C SER A 217 11.87 -7.55 0.22
N PHE A 218 12.08 -6.95 1.40
CA PHE A 218 12.37 -5.52 1.52
C PHE A 218 13.80 -5.17 1.10
N LEU A 219 14.74 -6.11 1.20
CA LEU A 219 16.15 -5.89 0.85
C LEU A 219 16.46 -6.28 -0.58
N ASP A 220 15.99 -7.44 -1.04
CA ASP A 220 16.38 -8.00 -2.33
C ASP A 220 15.76 -7.30 -3.55
N GLY A 221 14.86 -6.33 -3.30
CA GLY A 221 14.18 -5.56 -4.34
C GLY A 221 12.82 -6.13 -4.76
N THR A 222 12.44 -7.34 -4.30
CA THR A 222 11.17 -7.99 -4.65
C THR A 222 9.98 -7.11 -4.28
N LYS A 223 9.89 -6.68 -3.02
CA LYS A 223 8.76 -5.85 -2.57
C LYS A 223 8.71 -4.51 -3.30
N SER A 224 9.87 -3.88 -3.54
CA SER A 224 9.95 -2.64 -4.31
C SER A 224 9.45 -2.83 -5.74
N ALA A 225 9.80 -3.93 -6.40
CA ALA A 225 9.34 -4.25 -7.74
C ALA A 225 7.82 -4.49 -7.80
N ILE A 226 7.27 -5.22 -6.84
CA ILE A 226 5.83 -5.49 -6.73
C ILE A 226 5.05 -4.19 -6.55
N GLU A 227 5.45 -3.35 -5.61
CA GLU A 227 4.79 -2.08 -5.33
C GLU A 227 4.87 -1.09 -6.50
N MET A 228 6.02 -1.02 -7.18
CA MET A 228 6.17 -0.18 -8.38
C MET A 228 5.39 -0.75 -9.57
N GLY A 229 5.24 -2.06 -9.66
CA GLY A 229 4.37 -2.71 -10.62
C GLY A 229 2.89 -2.35 -10.41
N ALA A 230 2.41 -2.44 -9.17
CA ALA A 230 1.06 -2.01 -8.80
C ALA A 230 0.84 -0.52 -9.11
N LEU A 231 1.81 0.34 -8.77
CA LEU A 231 1.77 1.77 -9.08
C LEU A 231 1.69 2.03 -10.59
N ALA A 232 2.51 1.35 -11.39
CA ALA A 232 2.50 1.48 -12.85
C ALA A 232 1.12 1.10 -13.42
N ASN A 233 0.55 -0.01 -12.97
CA ASN A 233 -0.78 -0.47 -13.37
C ASN A 233 -1.89 0.51 -12.97
N ALA A 234 -1.78 1.14 -11.81
CA ALA A 234 -2.78 2.10 -11.33
C ALA A 234 -2.72 3.46 -12.04
N THR A 235 -1.53 3.90 -12.46
CA THR A 235 -1.30 5.29 -12.88
C THR A 235 -0.97 5.45 -14.36
N GLY A 236 -0.58 4.35 -15.03
CA GLY A 236 -0.08 4.36 -16.41
C GLY A 236 1.36 4.84 -16.53
N LEU A 237 2.07 5.04 -15.41
CA LEU A 237 3.51 5.28 -15.45
C LEU A 237 4.24 4.06 -16.02
N LYS A 238 5.33 4.32 -16.74
CA LYS A 238 6.15 3.26 -17.33
C LYS A 238 7.08 2.66 -16.30
N VAL A 239 7.40 1.40 -16.49
CA VAL A 239 8.49 0.73 -15.80
C VAL A 239 9.77 0.96 -16.58
N PRO A 240 10.92 1.28 -15.92
CA PRO A 240 12.18 1.43 -16.61
C PRO A 240 12.56 0.15 -17.37
N GLU A 241 12.99 0.27 -18.63
CA GLU A 241 13.29 -0.88 -19.51
C GLU A 241 14.33 -1.84 -18.91
N ASN A 242 15.33 -1.28 -18.24
CA ASN A 242 16.41 -2.04 -17.60
C ASN A 242 16.17 -2.33 -16.11
N GLY A 243 14.94 -2.12 -15.61
CA GLY A 243 14.57 -2.24 -14.20
C GLY A 243 14.90 -0.99 -13.38
N LEU A 244 14.54 -1.03 -12.10
CA LEU A 244 14.73 0.07 -11.16
C LEU A 244 16.22 0.34 -10.90
N LEU A 245 16.60 1.60 -10.84
CA LEU A 245 18.00 2.04 -10.67
C LEU A 245 18.43 2.19 -9.21
N PHE A 246 17.48 2.40 -8.32
CA PHE A 246 17.73 2.66 -6.89
C PHE A 246 18.80 3.74 -6.65
N PRO A 247 18.69 4.95 -7.25
CA PRO A 247 19.70 5.99 -7.03
C PRO A 247 19.76 6.37 -5.55
N ALA A 248 20.98 6.64 -5.09
CA ALA A 248 21.25 7.14 -3.74
C ALA A 248 20.97 8.65 -3.72
N VAL A 249 19.75 9.05 -3.28
CA VAL A 249 19.34 10.46 -3.33
C VAL A 249 18.42 10.81 -2.16
N GLY A 250 18.63 11.99 -1.58
CA GLY A 250 17.77 12.59 -0.57
C GLY A 250 16.68 13.48 -1.19
N THR A 251 15.76 13.94 -0.35
CA THR A 251 14.58 14.71 -0.78
C THR A 251 14.93 16.01 -1.46
N SER A 252 16.00 16.67 -1.02
CA SER A 252 16.47 17.93 -1.61
C SER A 252 16.98 17.82 -3.05
N ARG A 253 17.28 16.60 -3.52
CA ARG A 253 17.86 16.35 -4.85
C ARG A 253 16.97 15.50 -5.76
N LEU A 254 15.75 15.13 -5.35
CA LEU A 254 14.85 14.31 -6.14
C LEU A 254 14.62 14.89 -7.54
N ALA A 255 14.27 16.17 -7.63
CA ALA A 255 14.01 16.85 -8.90
C ALA A 255 15.24 16.93 -9.82
N ASN A 256 16.45 17.03 -9.26
CA ASN A 256 17.69 17.04 -10.03
C ASN A 256 18.01 15.69 -10.66
N VAL A 257 17.78 14.61 -9.89
CA VAL A 257 18.22 13.26 -10.25
C VAL A 257 17.15 12.52 -11.06
N LEU A 258 15.89 12.60 -10.65
CA LEU A 258 14.78 11.83 -11.22
C LEU A 258 14.09 12.56 -12.36
N LYS A 259 14.88 13.00 -13.36
CA LYS A 259 14.43 13.58 -14.63
C LYS A 259 15.17 12.90 -15.79
N PRO A 260 14.74 13.08 -17.05
CA PRO A 260 15.38 12.46 -18.19
C PRO A 260 16.86 12.86 -18.34
N LYS A 261 17.67 11.93 -18.86
CA LYS A 261 19.12 12.11 -19.10
C LYS A 261 19.43 13.32 -19.97
N GLU A 262 18.60 13.59 -20.97
CA GLU A 262 18.74 14.76 -21.85
C GLU A 262 18.66 16.10 -21.11
N PHE A 263 18.03 16.12 -19.93
CA PHE A 263 17.94 17.29 -19.04
C PHE A 263 18.88 17.17 -17.81
N GLY A 264 19.86 16.27 -17.87
CA GLY A 264 20.89 16.10 -16.83
C GLY A 264 20.47 15.21 -15.65
N GLY A 265 19.39 14.43 -15.78
CA GLY A 265 18.98 13.41 -14.82
C GLY A 265 19.50 12.02 -15.15
N ILE A 266 18.83 11.00 -14.63
CA ILE A 266 19.23 9.59 -14.81
C ILE A 266 18.19 8.73 -15.54
N LEU A 267 16.98 9.23 -15.75
CA LEU A 267 15.89 8.46 -16.35
C LEU A 267 16.03 8.41 -17.88
N ASP A 268 15.68 7.28 -18.47
CA ASP A 268 15.62 7.15 -19.93
C ASP A 268 14.44 7.94 -20.54
N ASN A 269 13.33 8.03 -19.80
CA ASN A 269 12.12 8.72 -20.22
C ASN A 269 11.42 9.39 -19.04
N SER A 270 10.60 10.42 -19.35
CA SER A 270 9.60 10.97 -18.42
C SER A 270 8.44 9.97 -18.22
N GLY A 271 7.72 10.11 -17.11
CA GLY A 271 6.56 9.31 -16.80
C GLY A 271 6.89 7.89 -16.33
N THR A 272 7.95 7.71 -15.53
CA THR A 272 8.41 6.40 -15.04
C THR A 272 8.30 6.24 -13.52
N VAL A 273 8.12 5.00 -13.07
CA VAL A 273 8.26 4.65 -11.65
C VAL A 273 9.75 4.47 -11.29
N GLU A 274 10.13 4.81 -10.06
CA GLU A 274 11.49 4.60 -9.57
C GLU A 274 11.52 4.41 -8.05
N VAL A 275 12.59 3.81 -7.53
CA VAL A 275 12.84 3.65 -6.10
C VAL A 275 14.16 4.29 -5.73
N VAL A 276 14.18 5.11 -4.68
CA VAL A 276 15.40 5.78 -4.23
C VAL A 276 16.00 5.08 -3.01
N SER A 277 17.34 4.97 -3.00
CA SER A 277 18.08 4.38 -1.88
C SER A 277 18.35 5.40 -0.79
N SER A 278 18.13 4.99 0.45
CA SER A 278 18.56 5.75 1.63
C SER A 278 20.06 5.64 1.94
N LEU A 279 20.77 4.77 1.22
CA LEU A 279 22.19 4.53 1.40
C LEU A 279 22.98 4.91 0.14
N SER A 280 24.16 5.51 0.32
CA SER A 280 25.16 5.62 -0.75
C SER A 280 25.66 4.22 -1.14
N ARG A 281 26.35 4.10 -2.28
CA ARG A 281 26.92 2.81 -2.72
C ARG A 281 27.98 2.24 -1.77
N GLU A 282 28.56 3.09 -0.93
CA GLU A 282 29.51 2.75 0.14
C GLU A 282 28.80 2.37 1.45
N GLY A 283 27.46 2.35 1.48
CA GLY A 283 26.67 1.98 2.64
C GLY A 283 26.46 3.09 3.69
N LYS A 284 26.83 4.34 3.37
CA LYS A 284 26.60 5.48 4.25
C LYS A 284 25.18 5.99 4.08
N GLU A 285 24.56 6.38 5.17
CA GLU A 285 23.23 6.97 5.15
C GLU A 285 23.23 8.33 4.43
N ILE A 286 22.26 8.52 3.55
CA ILE A 286 22.05 9.78 2.85
C ILE A 286 21.34 10.75 3.80
N PRO A 287 21.84 11.96 4.01
CA PRO A 287 21.10 13.01 4.70
C PRO A 287 19.77 13.25 3.99
N ASP A 288 18.73 13.63 4.72
CA ASP A 288 17.38 13.85 4.17
C ASP A 288 16.82 12.70 3.30
N ASN A 289 17.26 11.45 3.58
CA ASN A 289 16.79 10.28 2.82
C ASN A 289 15.29 10.02 3.01
N LEU A 290 14.73 9.29 2.06
CA LEU A 290 13.30 8.99 2.00
C LEU A 290 13.00 7.51 2.32
N ARG A 291 13.79 6.85 3.15
CA ARG A 291 13.66 5.41 3.43
C ARG A 291 12.23 4.93 3.68
N TRP A 292 11.44 5.72 4.39
CA TRP A 292 10.10 5.36 4.82
C TRP A 292 9.00 6.10 4.07
N GLY A 293 9.36 6.86 3.05
CA GLY A 293 8.44 7.76 2.38
C GLY A 293 8.21 7.44 0.91
N VAL A 294 7.42 8.30 0.31
CA VAL A 294 7.02 8.27 -1.10
C VAL A 294 7.22 9.63 -1.73
N PHE A 295 7.35 9.68 -3.06
CA PHE A 295 7.60 10.92 -3.78
C PHE A 295 6.90 10.97 -5.13
N VAL A 296 6.77 12.18 -5.65
CA VAL A 296 6.47 12.48 -7.05
C VAL A 296 7.37 13.61 -7.51
N VAL A 297 8.00 13.45 -8.68
CA VAL A 297 8.70 14.49 -9.42
C VAL A 297 7.83 14.90 -10.60
N PHE A 298 7.66 16.20 -10.80
CA PHE A 298 6.80 16.77 -11.82
C PHE A 298 7.42 18.02 -12.42
N LYS A 299 6.88 18.45 -13.55
CA LYS A 299 7.35 19.70 -14.20
C LYS A 299 6.19 20.62 -14.52
N SER A 300 6.53 21.91 -14.63
CA SER A 300 5.67 22.96 -15.13
C SER A 300 6.13 23.43 -16.52
N ASP A 301 5.18 23.77 -17.38
CA ASP A 301 5.46 24.41 -18.66
C ASP A 301 5.35 25.95 -18.59
N SER A 302 5.13 26.51 -17.39
CA SER A 302 4.94 27.93 -17.15
C SER A 302 6.11 28.55 -16.41
N LYS A 303 6.81 29.49 -17.03
CA LYS A 303 7.88 30.28 -16.40
C LYS A 303 7.42 31.02 -15.13
N TYR A 304 6.18 31.48 -15.13
CA TYR A 304 5.59 32.10 -13.94
C TYR A 304 5.45 31.11 -12.78
N THR A 305 4.96 29.91 -13.08
CA THR A 305 4.82 28.86 -12.07
C THR A 305 6.18 28.38 -11.54
N GLU A 306 7.20 28.28 -12.40
CA GLU A 306 8.58 27.96 -11.99
C GLU A 306 9.15 29.01 -11.02
N GLN A 307 8.85 30.29 -11.28
CA GLN A 307 9.20 31.36 -10.34
C GLN A 307 8.46 31.20 -9.00
N CYS A 308 7.16 30.92 -9.04
CA CYS A 308 6.38 30.67 -7.83
C CYS A 308 6.92 29.49 -7.01
N PHE A 309 7.34 28.41 -7.65
CA PHE A 309 7.95 27.28 -6.92
C PHE A 309 9.14 27.71 -6.07
N ARG A 310 10.02 28.55 -6.63
CA ARG A 310 11.18 29.10 -5.91
C ARG A 310 10.77 30.03 -4.78
N GLU A 311 9.79 30.91 -5.03
CA GLU A 311 9.29 31.86 -4.05
C GLU A 311 8.63 31.18 -2.84
N TYR A 312 7.93 30.06 -3.09
CA TYR A 312 7.27 29.27 -2.03
C TYR A 312 8.14 28.16 -1.45
N GLY A 313 9.40 28.07 -1.85
CA GLY A 313 10.35 27.08 -1.30
C GLY A 313 10.04 25.65 -1.70
N VAL A 314 9.35 25.42 -2.83
CA VAL A 314 9.18 24.08 -3.40
C VAL A 314 10.55 23.59 -3.85
N PRO A 315 11.01 22.40 -3.48
CA PRO A 315 12.26 21.85 -3.96
C PRO A 315 12.24 21.66 -5.47
N VAL A 316 13.10 22.42 -6.14
CA VAL A 316 13.23 22.41 -7.60
C VAL A 316 14.64 21.98 -8.01
N ASP A 317 14.77 21.54 -9.24
CA ASP A 317 16.07 21.31 -9.86
C ASP A 317 16.82 22.61 -10.17
N ASP A 318 18.04 22.51 -10.67
CA ASP A 318 18.88 23.69 -10.99
C ASP A 318 18.28 24.59 -12.09
N SER A 319 17.45 24.03 -12.99
CA SER A 319 16.73 24.81 -14.01
C SER A 319 15.50 25.53 -13.45
N GLY A 320 14.86 24.95 -12.44
CA GLY A 320 13.60 25.37 -11.86
C GLY A 320 12.36 24.84 -12.56
N GLU A 321 12.52 24.04 -13.61
CA GLU A 321 11.40 23.44 -14.37
C GLU A 321 10.83 22.21 -13.66
N TYR A 322 11.69 21.43 -13.00
CA TYR A 322 11.34 20.20 -12.29
C TYR A 322 11.21 20.49 -10.81
N ALA A 323 10.16 19.96 -10.20
CA ALA A 323 9.88 20.09 -8.79
C ALA A 323 9.55 18.72 -8.16
N ALA A 324 9.65 18.62 -6.86
CA ALA A 324 9.33 17.39 -6.13
C ALA A 324 8.42 17.64 -4.94
N LEU A 325 7.47 16.73 -4.74
CA LEU A 325 6.71 16.60 -3.50
C LEU A 325 6.95 15.21 -2.93
N TRP A 326 6.90 15.10 -1.61
CA TRP A 326 7.05 13.81 -0.94
C TRP A 326 6.29 13.78 0.38
N ARG A 327 6.07 12.55 0.83
CA ARG A 327 5.64 12.25 2.18
C ARG A 327 6.75 11.48 2.87
N PRO A 328 7.30 11.93 4.02
CA PRO A 328 8.51 11.38 4.62
C PRO A 328 8.34 9.99 5.22
N ILE A 329 7.10 9.64 5.63
CA ILE A 329 6.76 8.37 6.26
C ILE A 329 5.46 7.81 5.71
N HIS A 330 5.24 6.52 5.86
CA HIS A 330 3.97 5.84 5.66
C HIS A 330 3.59 5.06 6.93
N LEU A 331 2.31 5.01 7.23
CA LEU A 331 1.78 4.36 8.43
C LEU A 331 0.94 3.15 8.03
N ILE A 332 1.64 2.12 7.55
CA ILE A 332 1.02 0.89 7.06
C ILE A 332 0.05 0.31 8.10
N GLY A 333 -1.13 -0.07 7.67
CA GLY A 333 -2.21 -0.56 8.54
C GLY A 333 -2.93 0.54 9.32
N SER A 334 -2.21 1.47 9.92
CA SER A 334 -2.81 2.50 10.78
C SER A 334 -3.66 3.53 10.02
N GLU A 335 -3.41 3.75 8.74
CA GLU A 335 -4.17 4.67 7.88
C GLU A 335 -5.22 3.99 7.02
N LEU A 336 -5.39 2.67 7.15
CA LEU A 336 -6.30 1.89 6.31
C LEU A 336 -7.76 2.35 6.40
N GLY A 337 -8.16 2.91 7.55
CA GLY A 337 -9.48 3.51 7.75
C GLY A 337 -9.85 4.54 6.68
N PHE A 338 -8.87 5.21 6.07
CA PHE A 338 -9.11 6.14 4.96
C PHE A 338 -9.59 5.42 3.68
N SER A 339 -9.01 4.26 3.32
CA SER A 339 -9.54 3.43 2.22
C SER A 339 -10.93 2.89 2.51
N VAL A 340 -11.18 2.46 3.77
CA VAL A 340 -12.50 1.99 4.20
C VAL A 340 -13.54 3.09 4.04
N ALA A 341 -13.27 4.28 4.59
CA ALA A 341 -14.19 5.41 4.52
C ALA A 341 -14.46 5.88 3.07
N THR A 342 -13.43 6.00 2.24
CA THR A 342 -13.59 6.42 0.83
C THR A 342 -14.35 5.38 0.00
N ALA A 343 -14.14 4.10 0.23
CA ALA A 343 -14.86 3.04 -0.47
C ALA A 343 -16.37 3.06 -0.11
N LEU A 344 -16.67 3.16 1.18
CA LEU A 344 -18.05 3.06 1.69
C LEU A 344 -18.85 4.37 1.52
N LEU A 345 -18.24 5.52 1.74
CA LEU A 345 -18.92 6.81 1.71
C LEU A 345 -18.91 7.49 0.34
N ASP A 346 -17.80 7.37 -0.40
CA ASP A 346 -17.62 8.05 -1.68
C ASP A 346 -17.70 7.11 -2.89
N ASN A 347 -17.85 5.81 -2.65
CA ASN A 347 -17.78 4.79 -3.69
C ASN A 347 -16.51 4.94 -4.56
N ARG A 348 -15.38 5.20 -3.93
CA ARG A 348 -14.10 5.54 -4.55
C ARG A 348 -12.94 4.77 -3.94
N SER A 349 -12.03 4.29 -4.78
CA SER A 349 -10.76 3.70 -4.34
C SER A 349 -9.72 4.77 -4.01
N THR A 350 -8.80 4.48 -3.08
CA THR A 350 -7.60 5.27 -2.82
C THR A 350 -6.47 4.96 -3.81
N GLY A 351 -6.58 3.87 -4.53
CA GLY A 351 -5.75 3.45 -5.64
C GLY A 351 -6.30 2.14 -6.19
N SER A 352 -6.35 1.99 -7.50
CA SER A 352 -6.79 0.75 -8.15
C SER A 352 -6.15 0.62 -9.52
N THR A 353 -5.90 -0.61 -9.94
CA THR A 353 -5.37 -0.91 -11.27
C THR A 353 -6.33 -0.43 -12.35
N LYS A 354 -5.82 0.40 -13.26
CA LYS A 354 -6.57 0.94 -14.41
C LYS A 354 -6.27 0.23 -15.72
N MET A 355 -5.04 -0.29 -15.84
CA MET A 355 -4.57 -0.96 -17.05
C MET A 355 -3.52 -2.00 -16.71
N PHE A 356 -3.35 -2.97 -17.59
CA PHE A 356 -2.22 -3.88 -17.55
C PHE A 356 -1.13 -3.33 -18.45
N THR A 357 -0.07 -2.79 -17.86
CA THR A 357 1.17 -2.58 -18.59
C THR A 357 1.92 -3.90 -18.51
N GLY A 358 2.02 -4.67 -19.60
CA GLY A 358 2.69 -5.98 -19.62
C GLY A 358 4.08 -6.00 -18.98
N ASP A 359 4.66 -4.82 -18.78
CA ASP A 359 5.96 -4.59 -18.16
C ASP A 359 5.95 -4.64 -16.63
N ALA A 360 4.79 -4.46 -15.97
CA ALA A 360 4.73 -4.47 -14.52
C ALA A 360 5.15 -5.83 -13.91
N VAL A 361 4.77 -6.92 -14.55
CA VAL A 361 5.23 -8.28 -14.19
C VAL A 361 6.71 -8.47 -14.51
N SER A 362 7.22 -7.82 -15.55
CA SER A 362 8.62 -7.87 -15.94
C SER A 362 9.54 -7.22 -14.91
N VAL A 363 9.07 -6.17 -14.21
CA VAL A 363 9.84 -5.52 -13.13
C VAL A 363 10.11 -6.49 -12.00
N ALA A 364 9.09 -7.21 -11.56
CA ALA A 364 9.24 -8.23 -10.53
C ALA A 364 10.23 -9.33 -10.95
N LYS A 365 10.23 -9.72 -12.23
CA LYS A 365 11.15 -10.76 -12.77
C LYS A 365 12.59 -10.30 -12.95
N ARG A 366 12.82 -9.01 -13.24
CA ARG A 366 14.18 -8.47 -13.48
C ARG A 366 14.96 -8.18 -12.21
N ASN A 367 14.27 -8.04 -11.09
CA ASN A 367 14.87 -7.77 -9.79
C ASN A 367 14.86 -8.97 -8.84
N LEU A 368 14.35 -10.12 -9.29
CA LEU A 368 14.44 -11.41 -8.65
C LEU A 368 15.63 -12.20 -9.22
#